data_4c3b9c371cb2a869ced03be13c17a7d8
#
_entry.id   4c3b9c371cb2a869ced03be13c17a7d8
#
_cell.length_a   1.000
_cell.length_b   1.000
_cell.length_c   1.000
_cell.angle_alpha   90.00
_cell.angle_beta   90.00
_cell.angle_gamma   90.00
#
_symmetry.space_group_name_H-M   'P 1'
#
loop_
_entity.id
_entity.type
_entity.pdbx_description
1 polymer ?
#
loop_
_entity_poly.entity_id
_entity_poly.type
_entity_poly.pdbx_seq_one_letter_code
_entity_poly.pdbx_strand_id
1 'polypeptide(L)'
;MALAGKRPARGFRGTLQVSDIFQEVDEEVRREQLRKMWERYGKYIIGACVLVVVAVGGWRFYEWNEAKKAAEAGAQFEAAIALVNEGKNKEAEEAFAKIATGGGATSSYRMLAKFREAGELARRDPKAAVEIYDQLAADSGNGRVLQDLAAVRAGTVLVDTAPYSDIRQRLEPLTAQDRAFRHSARSALALSAWKANDATAMRRWTDMILADPETPPGTRGQIQMLLALSDTDKKS
;
A
#
# COMPACT_ATOMS: atom_id res chain seq x y z
N MET A 1 -28.14 -24.70 100.30
CA MET A 1 -26.68 -24.76 100.09
C MET A 1 -26.33 -24.07 98.79
N ALA A 2 -25.64 -23.02 98.94
CA ALA A 2 -24.96 -22.10 98.04
C ALA A 2 -25.29 -22.07 96.54
N LEU A 3 -25.93 -21.01 96.14
CA LEU A 3 -26.05 -20.50 94.80
C LEU A 3 -24.91 -19.51 94.50
N ALA A 4 -24.09 -19.76 93.53
CA ALA A 4 -23.09 -18.84 93.02
C ALA A 4 -23.63 -18.18 91.74
N GLY A 5 -23.92 -16.89 91.81
CA GLY A 5 -24.36 -16.08 90.65
C GLY A 5 -23.22 -15.75 89.74
N LYS A 6 -23.46 -15.89 88.43
CA LYS A 6 -22.54 -15.51 87.33
C LYS A 6 -23.05 -14.20 86.69
N ARG A 7 -22.32 -13.09 86.85
CA ARG A 7 -22.59 -11.81 86.24
C ARG A 7 -22.22 -11.85 84.77
N PRO A 8 -23.01 -11.32 83.86
CA PRO A 8 -22.61 -11.19 82.42
C PRO A 8 -21.67 -9.98 82.22
N ALA A 9 -20.61 -10.22 81.50
CA ALA A 9 -19.66 -9.20 81.02
C ALA A 9 -20.32 -8.21 80.07
N ARG A 10 -20.25 -6.90 80.39
CA ARG A 10 -20.58 -5.80 79.46
C ARG A 10 -19.56 -5.79 78.31
N GLY A 11 -19.95 -6.26 77.16
CA GLY A 11 -19.20 -6.14 75.91
C GLY A 11 -19.10 -4.68 75.49
N PHE A 12 -17.88 -4.30 75.18
CA PHE A 12 -17.45 -3.01 74.69
C PHE A 12 -18.04 -2.74 73.28
N ARG A 13 -19.11 -1.94 73.21
CA ARG A 13 -19.81 -1.54 71.98
C ARG A 13 -19.37 -0.15 71.45
N GLY A 14 -18.13 0.25 71.68
CA GLY A 14 -17.69 1.62 71.41
C GLY A 14 -16.82 1.82 70.12
N THR A 15 -16.32 0.75 69.53
CA THR A 15 -15.31 0.87 68.44
C THR A 15 -15.86 0.80 67.05
N LEU A 16 -17.11 0.33 66.83
CA LEU A 16 -17.71 0.23 65.50
C LEU A 16 -18.35 1.52 65.04
N GLN A 17 -18.77 2.38 65.95
CA GLN A 17 -19.44 3.65 65.64
C GLN A 17 -18.49 4.77 65.23
N VAL A 18 -17.21 4.70 65.58
CA VAL A 18 -16.20 5.72 65.24
C VAL A 18 -15.68 5.52 63.83
N SER A 19 -15.55 4.27 63.35
CA SER A 19 -15.09 3.99 61.98
C SER A 19 -16.13 4.36 60.91
N ASP A 20 -17.44 4.23 61.25
CA ASP A 20 -18.51 4.61 60.33
C ASP A 20 -18.58 6.16 60.15
N ILE A 21 -18.37 6.92 61.21
CA ILE A 21 -18.38 8.40 61.12
C ILE A 21 -17.19 8.91 60.30
N PHE A 22 -16.00 8.25 60.39
CA PHE A 22 -14.86 8.65 59.59
C PHE A 22 -15.02 8.26 58.10
N GLN A 23 -15.70 7.15 57.80
CA GLN A 23 -16.02 6.78 56.39
C GLN A 23 -17.07 7.73 55.80
N GLU A 24 -18.07 8.09 56.57
CA GLU A 24 -19.15 9.04 56.11
C GLU A 24 -18.57 10.42 55.85
N VAL A 25 -17.66 10.93 56.68
CA VAL A 25 -16.97 12.22 56.48
C VAL A 25 -16.02 12.18 55.27
N ASP A 26 -15.30 11.08 55.05
CA ASP A 26 -14.42 10.93 53.87
C ASP A 26 -15.22 10.83 52.58
N GLU A 27 -16.39 10.19 52.57
CA GLU A 27 -17.28 10.18 51.41
C GLU A 27 -17.86 11.56 51.11
N GLU A 28 -18.26 12.31 52.15
CA GLU A 28 -18.82 13.65 52.01
C GLU A 28 -17.79 14.67 51.50
N VAL A 29 -16.57 14.62 52.00
CA VAL A 29 -15.42 15.41 51.54
C VAL A 29 -15.08 15.08 50.08
N ARG A 30 -15.07 13.79 49.70
CA ARG A 30 -14.87 13.37 48.29
C ARG A 30 -16.00 13.87 47.38
N ARG A 31 -17.23 13.78 47.79
CA ARG A 31 -18.38 14.30 47.02
C ARG A 31 -18.30 15.82 46.83
N GLU A 32 -17.90 16.53 47.86
CA GLU A 32 -17.77 18.01 47.76
C GLU A 32 -16.60 18.44 46.89
N GLN A 33 -15.48 17.73 46.95
CA GLN A 33 -14.34 17.97 46.07
C GLN A 33 -14.68 17.64 44.60
N LEU A 34 -15.36 16.52 44.34
CA LEU A 34 -15.83 16.15 43.00
C LEU A 34 -16.83 17.18 42.43
N ARG A 35 -17.75 17.67 43.31
CA ARG A 35 -18.72 18.70 42.91
C ARG A 35 -18.02 20.01 42.55
N LYS A 36 -17.06 20.47 43.37
CA LYS A 36 -16.27 21.70 43.10
C LYS A 36 -15.43 21.56 41.81
N MET A 37 -14.83 20.39 41.58
CA MET A 37 -14.13 20.10 40.33
C MET A 37 -15.09 20.13 39.13
N TRP A 38 -16.28 19.51 39.27
CA TRP A 38 -17.28 19.50 38.19
C TRP A 38 -17.83 20.91 37.88
N GLU A 39 -18.13 21.71 38.91
CA GLU A 39 -18.58 23.08 38.73
C GLU A 39 -17.53 23.95 38.02
N ARG A 40 -16.26 23.71 38.27
CA ARG A 40 -15.15 24.46 37.67
C ARG A 40 -14.74 23.96 36.27
N TYR A 41 -14.69 22.64 36.06
CA TYR A 41 -14.15 22.03 34.83
C TYR A 41 -15.19 21.31 33.98
N GLY A 42 -16.41 21.08 34.46
CA GLY A 42 -17.42 20.27 33.79
C GLY A 42 -17.73 20.76 32.38
N LYS A 43 -17.81 22.09 32.16
CA LYS A 43 -17.98 22.63 30.79
C LYS A 43 -16.84 22.32 29.83
N TYR A 44 -15.59 22.26 30.32
CA TYR A 44 -14.43 21.92 29.51
C TYR A 44 -14.37 20.41 29.23
N ILE A 45 -14.75 19.59 30.22
CA ILE A 45 -14.82 18.13 30.08
C ILE A 45 -15.90 17.77 29.04
N ILE A 46 -17.10 18.39 29.14
CA ILE A 46 -18.17 18.18 28.16
C ILE A 46 -17.72 18.65 26.77
N GLY A 47 -17.07 19.80 26.67
CA GLY A 47 -16.52 20.31 25.40
C GLY A 47 -15.50 19.37 24.80
N ALA A 48 -14.60 18.83 25.60
CA ALA A 48 -13.60 17.84 25.17
C ALA A 48 -14.28 16.53 24.70
N CYS A 49 -15.28 16.04 25.45
CA CYS A 49 -16.04 14.86 25.05
C CYS A 49 -16.77 15.05 23.72
N VAL A 50 -17.41 16.20 23.53
CA VAL A 50 -18.09 16.54 22.26
C VAL A 50 -17.08 16.60 21.12
N LEU A 51 -15.90 17.22 21.34
CA LEU A 51 -14.85 17.30 20.34
C LEU A 51 -14.35 15.90 19.94
N VAL A 52 -14.14 15.00 20.89
CA VAL A 52 -13.76 13.61 20.62
C VAL A 52 -14.84 12.89 19.81
N VAL A 53 -16.12 13.04 20.18
CA VAL A 53 -17.23 12.41 19.45
C VAL A 53 -17.31 12.93 18.00
N VAL A 54 -17.16 14.24 17.80
CA VAL A 54 -17.14 14.82 16.45
C VAL A 54 -15.93 14.36 15.65
N ALA A 55 -14.75 14.29 16.27
CA ALA A 55 -13.53 13.80 15.61
C ALA A 55 -13.66 12.32 15.18
N VAL A 56 -14.15 11.46 16.10
CA VAL A 56 -14.35 10.03 15.80
C VAL A 56 -15.47 9.84 14.76
N GLY A 57 -16.58 10.56 14.90
CA GLY A 57 -17.69 10.51 13.93
C GLY A 57 -17.27 10.96 12.54
N GLY A 58 -16.53 12.07 12.45
CA GLY A 58 -15.98 12.58 11.19
C GLY A 58 -15.00 11.61 10.54
N TRP A 59 -14.11 11.02 11.35
CA TRP A 59 -13.18 9.98 10.88
C TRP A 59 -13.91 8.74 10.33
N ARG A 60 -14.91 8.24 11.06
CA ARG A 60 -15.73 7.10 10.64
C ARG A 60 -16.52 7.37 9.37
N PHE A 61 -17.07 8.58 9.24
CA PHE A 61 -17.78 8.99 8.03
C PHE A 61 -16.84 9.04 6.83
N TYR A 62 -15.64 9.61 7.01
CA TYR A 62 -14.63 9.64 5.98
C TYR A 62 -14.20 8.21 5.54
N GLU A 63 -13.88 7.34 6.50
CA GLU A 63 -13.52 5.94 6.26
C GLU A 63 -14.62 5.17 5.51
N TRP A 64 -15.89 5.34 5.93
CA TRP A 64 -17.04 4.73 5.26
C TRP A 64 -17.20 5.22 3.82
N ASN A 65 -17.05 6.51 3.57
CA ASN A 65 -17.16 7.10 2.25
C ASN A 65 -16.03 6.62 1.31
N GLU A 66 -14.78 6.53 1.83
CA GLU A 66 -13.66 5.99 1.06
C GLU A 66 -13.83 4.48 0.78
N ALA A 67 -14.32 3.71 1.75
CA ALA A 67 -14.62 2.29 1.55
C ALA A 67 -15.72 2.09 0.49
N LYS A 68 -16.75 2.93 0.47
CA LYS A 68 -17.80 2.90 -0.55
C LYS A 68 -17.24 3.20 -1.95
N LYS A 69 -16.43 4.25 -2.09
CA LYS A 69 -15.75 4.58 -3.34
C LYS A 69 -14.83 3.45 -3.81
N ALA A 70 -14.09 2.83 -2.86
CA ALA A 70 -13.22 1.70 -3.17
C ALA A 70 -14.02 0.48 -3.68
N ALA A 71 -15.18 0.18 -3.06
CA ALA A 71 -16.04 -0.92 -3.50
C ALA A 71 -16.64 -0.67 -4.89
N GLU A 72 -17.12 0.54 -5.17
CA GLU A 72 -17.64 0.91 -6.48
C GLU A 72 -16.55 0.88 -7.57
N ALA A 73 -15.37 1.44 -7.28
CA ALA A 73 -14.22 1.40 -8.18
C ALA A 73 -13.72 -0.03 -8.39
N GLY A 74 -13.74 -0.87 -7.35
CA GLY A 74 -13.40 -2.28 -7.45
C GLY A 74 -14.32 -3.05 -8.39
N ALA A 75 -15.62 -2.85 -8.27
CA ALA A 75 -16.60 -3.50 -9.17
C ALA A 75 -16.39 -3.06 -10.64
N GLN A 76 -16.11 -1.78 -10.89
CA GLN A 76 -15.80 -1.29 -12.23
C GLN A 76 -14.48 -1.87 -12.75
N PHE A 77 -13.48 -2.01 -11.88
CA PHE A 77 -12.19 -2.58 -12.24
C PHE A 77 -12.30 -4.06 -12.60
N GLU A 78 -13.07 -4.85 -11.83
CA GLU A 78 -13.35 -6.25 -12.16
C GLU A 78 -14.11 -6.39 -13.48
N ALA A 79 -15.09 -5.52 -13.76
CA ALA A 79 -15.77 -5.49 -15.05
C ALA A 79 -14.79 -5.21 -16.21
N ALA A 80 -13.84 -4.30 -16.02
CA ALA A 80 -12.80 -4.03 -17.02
C ALA A 80 -11.85 -5.23 -17.21
N ILE A 81 -11.50 -5.96 -16.14
CA ILE A 81 -10.73 -7.22 -16.24
C ILE A 81 -11.51 -8.28 -17.01
N ALA A 82 -12.84 -8.39 -16.81
CA ALA A 82 -13.65 -9.32 -17.57
C ALA A 82 -13.58 -9.04 -19.09
N LEU A 83 -13.59 -7.78 -19.51
CA LEU A 83 -13.41 -7.40 -20.91
C LEU A 83 -12.05 -7.86 -21.47
N VAL A 84 -10.96 -7.74 -20.68
CA VAL A 84 -9.64 -8.29 -21.07
C VAL A 84 -9.72 -9.80 -21.30
N ASN A 85 -10.37 -10.54 -20.41
CA ASN A 85 -10.49 -11.98 -20.49
C ASN A 85 -11.36 -12.43 -21.69
N GLU A 86 -12.28 -11.58 -22.13
CA GLU A 86 -13.10 -11.78 -23.33
C GLU A 86 -12.35 -11.36 -24.63
N GLY A 87 -11.13 -10.86 -24.54
CA GLY A 87 -10.35 -10.35 -25.67
C GLY A 87 -10.80 -8.98 -26.21
N LYS A 88 -11.69 -8.29 -25.50
CA LYS A 88 -12.21 -6.96 -25.82
C LYS A 88 -11.26 -5.86 -25.34
N ASN A 89 -10.01 -5.90 -25.82
CA ASN A 89 -8.92 -5.09 -25.28
C ASN A 89 -9.18 -3.58 -25.39
N LYS A 90 -9.82 -3.12 -26.47
CA LYS A 90 -10.15 -1.70 -26.64
C LYS A 90 -11.21 -1.23 -25.64
N GLU A 91 -12.24 -2.03 -25.43
CA GLU A 91 -13.30 -1.73 -24.44
C GLU A 91 -12.74 -1.75 -23.02
N ALA A 92 -11.81 -2.67 -22.74
CA ALA A 92 -11.10 -2.75 -21.48
C ALA A 92 -10.23 -1.51 -21.23
N GLU A 93 -9.46 -1.07 -22.22
CA GLU A 93 -8.66 0.16 -22.18
C GLU A 93 -9.54 1.37 -21.84
N GLU A 94 -10.66 1.56 -22.56
CA GLU A 94 -11.61 2.65 -22.32
C GLU A 94 -12.23 2.58 -20.91
N ALA A 95 -12.52 1.37 -20.43
CA ALA A 95 -13.05 1.16 -19.08
C ALA A 95 -12.00 1.52 -18.01
N PHE A 96 -10.73 1.11 -18.18
CA PHE A 96 -9.65 1.51 -17.28
C PHE A 96 -9.37 3.02 -17.32
N ALA A 97 -9.35 3.64 -18.49
CA ALA A 97 -9.19 5.09 -18.65
C ALA A 97 -10.28 5.86 -17.89
N LYS A 98 -11.53 5.36 -17.92
CA LYS A 98 -12.65 5.96 -17.21
C LYS A 98 -12.48 5.89 -15.68
N ILE A 99 -11.96 4.78 -15.14
CA ILE A 99 -11.63 4.66 -13.72
C ILE A 99 -10.45 5.58 -13.38
N ALA A 100 -9.42 5.61 -14.24
CA ALA A 100 -8.19 6.38 -14.03
C ALA A 100 -8.44 7.90 -13.94
N THR A 101 -9.39 8.42 -14.73
CA THR A 101 -9.72 9.85 -14.81
C THR A 101 -10.94 10.23 -13.97
N GLY A 102 -11.77 9.26 -13.57
CA GLY A 102 -13.01 9.48 -12.83
C GLY A 102 -12.79 9.95 -11.38
N GLY A 103 -13.59 10.91 -10.93
CA GLY A 103 -13.56 11.41 -9.55
C GLY A 103 -14.16 10.47 -8.50
N GLY A 104 -14.81 9.38 -8.93
CA GLY A 104 -15.46 8.40 -8.05
C GLY A 104 -14.54 7.34 -7.47
N ALA A 105 -13.35 7.11 -8.06
CA ALA A 105 -12.41 6.11 -7.61
C ALA A 105 -11.40 6.68 -6.59
N THR A 106 -10.94 5.83 -5.65
CA THR A 106 -9.83 6.17 -4.76
C THR A 106 -8.53 6.36 -5.55
N SER A 107 -7.54 7.05 -4.96
CA SER A 107 -6.23 7.26 -5.59
C SER A 107 -5.56 5.95 -6.01
N SER A 108 -5.67 4.91 -5.17
CA SER A 108 -5.12 3.60 -5.44
C SER A 108 -5.76 2.92 -6.65
N TYR A 109 -7.09 2.98 -6.79
CA TYR A 109 -7.78 2.42 -7.94
C TYR A 109 -7.49 3.21 -9.23
N ARG A 110 -7.39 4.54 -9.14
CA ARG A 110 -6.98 5.36 -10.31
C ARG A 110 -5.57 5.00 -10.79
N MET A 111 -4.64 4.83 -9.87
CA MET A 111 -3.27 4.41 -10.19
C MET A 111 -3.24 3.01 -10.84
N LEU A 112 -3.92 2.02 -10.24
CA LEU A 112 -4.00 0.67 -10.80
C LEU A 112 -4.65 0.65 -12.18
N ALA A 113 -5.70 1.44 -12.37
CA ALA A 113 -6.37 1.59 -13.66
C ALA A 113 -5.45 2.19 -14.73
N LYS A 114 -4.64 3.20 -14.40
CA LYS A 114 -3.61 3.73 -15.32
C LYS A 114 -2.58 2.66 -15.73
N PHE A 115 -2.11 1.84 -14.77
CA PHE A 115 -1.21 0.73 -15.10
C PHE A 115 -1.85 -0.27 -16.06
N ARG A 116 -3.14 -0.58 -15.89
CA ARG A 116 -3.87 -1.49 -16.76
C ARG A 116 -4.18 -0.87 -18.12
N GLU A 117 -4.64 0.37 -18.16
CA GLU A 117 -4.85 1.15 -19.36
C GLU A 117 -3.60 1.15 -20.24
N ALA A 118 -2.45 1.54 -19.67
CA ALA A 118 -1.18 1.54 -20.39
C ALA A 118 -0.78 0.14 -20.89
N GLY A 119 -1.07 -0.92 -20.12
CA GLY A 119 -0.80 -2.29 -20.53
C GLY A 119 -1.61 -2.76 -21.72
N GLU A 120 -2.90 -2.43 -21.77
CA GLU A 120 -3.76 -2.74 -22.92
C GLU A 120 -3.41 -1.88 -24.15
N LEU A 121 -3.10 -0.60 -23.90
CA LEU A 121 -2.72 0.35 -24.96
C LEU A 121 -1.38 -0.02 -25.62
N ALA A 122 -0.44 -0.62 -24.89
CA ALA A 122 0.93 -0.88 -25.33
C ALA A 122 1.04 -1.68 -26.64
N ARG A 123 0.05 -2.53 -26.96
CA ARG A 123 0.04 -3.33 -28.19
C ARG A 123 -0.39 -2.51 -29.41
N ARG A 124 -1.20 -1.49 -29.20
CA ARG A 124 -1.81 -0.69 -30.28
C ARG A 124 -1.09 0.64 -30.47
N ASP A 125 -0.77 1.30 -29.36
CA ASP A 125 -0.08 2.59 -29.33
C ASP A 125 1.00 2.57 -28.22
N PRO A 126 2.18 1.99 -28.52
CA PRO A 126 3.29 1.91 -27.58
C PRO A 126 3.72 3.28 -27.03
N LYS A 127 3.62 4.33 -27.87
CA LYS A 127 4.03 5.69 -27.50
C LYS A 127 3.10 6.24 -26.42
N ALA A 128 1.79 6.18 -26.60
CA ALA A 128 0.83 6.64 -25.61
C ALA A 128 0.91 5.81 -24.33
N ALA A 129 1.14 4.50 -24.42
CA ALA A 129 1.36 3.65 -23.25
C ALA A 129 2.58 4.09 -22.43
N VAL A 130 3.69 4.42 -23.10
CA VAL A 130 4.90 4.91 -22.45
C VAL A 130 4.65 6.25 -21.77
N GLU A 131 3.90 7.15 -22.39
CA GLU A 131 3.54 8.44 -21.77
C GLU A 131 2.77 8.26 -20.45
N ILE A 132 1.84 7.30 -20.37
CA ILE A 132 1.13 6.97 -19.13
C ILE A 132 2.08 6.39 -18.08
N TYR A 133 2.96 5.45 -18.47
CA TYR A 133 3.94 4.89 -17.55
C TYR A 133 4.93 5.95 -17.05
N ASP A 134 5.36 6.89 -17.88
CA ASP A 134 6.25 7.99 -17.50
C ASP A 134 5.58 8.93 -16.49
N GLN A 135 4.29 9.22 -16.65
CA GLN A 135 3.52 9.97 -15.67
C GLN A 135 3.45 9.23 -14.32
N LEU A 136 3.22 7.91 -14.35
CA LEU A 136 3.20 7.08 -13.13
C LEU A 136 4.57 7.02 -12.44
N ALA A 137 5.66 6.97 -13.22
CA ALA A 137 7.03 6.96 -12.70
C ALA A 137 7.43 8.31 -12.10
N ALA A 138 6.93 9.42 -12.63
CA ALA A 138 7.20 10.77 -12.15
C ALA A 138 6.38 11.16 -10.91
N ASP A 139 5.25 10.50 -10.67
CA ASP A 139 4.36 10.83 -9.55
C ASP A 139 4.91 10.30 -8.21
N SER A 140 5.42 11.20 -7.37
CA SER A 140 5.96 10.88 -6.05
C SER A 140 4.93 10.28 -5.09
N GLY A 141 3.64 10.52 -5.32
CA GLY A 141 2.53 9.94 -4.53
C GLY A 141 2.43 8.42 -4.67
N ASN A 142 2.96 7.85 -5.74
CA ASN A 142 2.94 6.40 -5.97
C ASN A 142 3.97 5.62 -5.12
N GLY A 143 4.96 6.32 -4.56
CA GLY A 143 6.07 5.68 -3.86
C GLY A 143 7.07 4.98 -4.80
N ARG A 144 8.32 4.85 -4.32
CA ARG A 144 9.48 4.40 -5.12
C ARG A 144 9.26 3.06 -5.86
N VAL A 145 8.63 2.09 -5.21
CA VAL A 145 8.44 0.75 -5.81
C VAL A 145 7.54 0.81 -7.05
N LEU A 146 6.44 1.55 -6.98
CA LEU A 146 5.52 1.69 -8.11
C LEU A 146 6.05 2.62 -9.20
N GLN A 147 6.84 3.63 -8.83
CA GLN A 147 7.59 4.45 -9.79
C GLN A 147 8.59 3.59 -10.58
N ASP A 148 9.37 2.74 -9.89
CA ASP A 148 10.30 1.81 -10.53
C ASP A 148 9.56 0.80 -11.44
N LEU A 149 8.41 0.28 -11.00
CA LEU A 149 7.57 -0.61 -11.82
C LEU A 149 7.14 0.09 -13.12
N ALA A 150 6.65 1.32 -13.01
CA ALA A 150 6.22 2.09 -14.17
C ALA A 150 7.37 2.35 -15.15
N ALA A 151 8.54 2.76 -14.63
CA ALA A 151 9.74 2.98 -15.45
C ALA A 151 10.21 1.71 -16.17
N VAL A 152 10.18 0.55 -15.47
CA VAL A 152 10.52 -0.75 -16.09
C VAL A 152 9.49 -1.15 -17.15
N ARG A 153 8.19 -0.92 -16.90
CA ARG A 153 7.13 -1.18 -17.89
C ARG A 153 7.31 -0.32 -19.15
N ALA A 154 7.55 1.00 -18.98
CA ALA A 154 7.85 1.89 -20.08
C ALA A 154 9.05 1.41 -20.91
N GLY A 155 10.17 1.08 -20.22
CA GLY A 155 11.37 0.55 -20.87
C GLY A 155 11.11 -0.76 -21.60
N THR A 156 10.30 -1.66 -21.04
CA THR A 156 9.94 -2.94 -21.70
C THR A 156 9.14 -2.74 -22.96
N VAL A 157 8.19 -1.80 -22.97
CA VAL A 157 7.41 -1.45 -24.17
C VAL A 157 8.31 -0.90 -25.28
N LEU A 158 9.33 -0.14 -24.91
CA LEU A 158 10.26 0.50 -25.85
C LEU A 158 11.32 -0.45 -26.42
N VAL A 159 11.52 -1.65 -25.87
CA VAL A 159 12.56 -2.60 -26.33
C VAL A 159 12.46 -2.92 -27.83
N ASP A 160 11.25 -2.90 -28.37
CA ASP A 160 11.02 -3.22 -29.79
C ASP A 160 11.21 -2.05 -30.75
N THR A 161 11.17 -0.81 -30.23
CA THR A 161 11.08 0.39 -31.07
C THR A 161 12.17 1.42 -30.81
N ALA A 162 12.81 1.42 -29.65
CA ALA A 162 13.82 2.39 -29.26
C ALA A 162 15.25 1.83 -29.37
N PRO A 163 16.26 2.69 -29.62
CA PRO A 163 17.67 2.31 -29.58
C PRO A 163 18.09 1.80 -28.18
N TYR A 164 19.07 0.89 -28.13
CA TYR A 164 19.62 0.39 -26.88
C TYR A 164 20.13 1.51 -25.94
N SER A 165 20.72 2.56 -26.49
CA SER A 165 21.17 3.73 -25.71
C SER A 165 20.08 4.32 -24.84
N ASP A 166 18.87 4.46 -25.39
CA ASP A 166 17.73 5.09 -24.72
C ASP A 166 17.14 4.17 -23.65
N ILE A 167 17.04 2.86 -23.97
CA ILE A 167 16.63 1.84 -22.99
C ILE A 167 17.63 1.77 -21.84
N ARG A 168 18.94 1.83 -22.14
CA ARG A 168 19.99 1.84 -21.12
C ARG A 168 19.88 3.06 -20.22
N GLN A 169 19.75 4.25 -20.77
CA GLN A 169 19.62 5.47 -19.98
C GLN A 169 18.43 5.40 -19.01
N ARG A 170 17.33 4.80 -19.45
CA ARG A 170 16.09 4.67 -18.65
C ARG A 170 16.19 3.59 -17.57
N LEU A 171 16.73 2.42 -17.88
CA LEU A 171 16.67 1.23 -17.05
C LEU A 171 17.93 0.95 -16.23
N GLU A 172 19.11 1.44 -16.63
CA GLU A 172 20.36 1.17 -15.89
C GLU A 172 20.30 1.62 -14.42
N PRO A 173 19.67 2.76 -14.05
CA PRO A 173 19.51 3.15 -12.63
C PRO A 173 18.65 2.17 -11.81
N LEU A 174 17.81 1.35 -12.48
CA LEU A 174 16.93 0.37 -11.84
C LEU A 174 17.56 -1.01 -11.69
N THR A 175 18.83 -1.19 -12.10
CA THR A 175 19.55 -2.47 -12.03
C THR A 175 20.27 -2.68 -10.71
N ALA A 176 20.34 -1.69 -9.83
CA ALA A 176 21.03 -1.75 -8.54
C ALA A 176 20.39 -2.79 -7.61
N GLN A 177 21.19 -3.34 -6.70
CA GLN A 177 20.80 -4.46 -5.85
C GLN A 177 19.63 -4.14 -4.91
N ASP A 178 19.47 -2.88 -4.52
CA ASP A 178 18.38 -2.39 -3.67
C ASP A 178 17.06 -2.14 -4.42
N ARG A 179 17.03 -2.34 -5.75
CA ARG A 179 15.84 -2.10 -6.56
C ARG A 179 14.96 -3.34 -6.68
N ALA A 180 13.66 -3.17 -6.41
CA ALA A 180 12.69 -4.28 -6.42
C ALA A 180 12.57 -4.95 -7.80
N PHE A 181 12.72 -4.19 -8.89
CA PHE A 181 12.57 -4.70 -10.26
C PHE A 181 13.88 -4.85 -11.01
N ARG A 182 15.03 -4.97 -10.30
CA ARG A 182 16.35 -5.08 -10.92
C ARG A 182 16.48 -6.22 -11.94
N HIS A 183 15.85 -7.35 -11.67
CA HIS A 183 15.89 -8.49 -12.58
C HIS A 183 15.14 -8.21 -13.89
N SER A 184 13.97 -7.57 -13.81
CA SER A 184 13.19 -7.16 -14.98
C SER A 184 13.93 -6.09 -15.79
N ALA A 185 14.54 -5.09 -15.13
CA ALA A 185 15.34 -4.06 -15.77
C ALA A 185 16.55 -4.65 -16.51
N ARG A 186 17.31 -5.54 -15.84
CA ARG A 186 18.45 -6.24 -16.46
C ARG A 186 18.02 -7.13 -17.64
N SER A 187 16.85 -7.81 -17.53
CA SER A 187 16.33 -8.65 -18.63
C SER A 187 15.94 -7.83 -19.85
N ALA A 188 15.27 -6.68 -19.64
CA ALA A 188 14.92 -5.76 -20.73
C ALA A 188 16.18 -5.18 -21.40
N LEU A 189 17.22 -4.84 -20.63
CA LEU A 189 18.50 -4.37 -21.12
C LEU A 189 19.26 -5.47 -21.92
N ALA A 190 19.24 -6.73 -21.44
CA ALA A 190 19.84 -7.84 -22.15
C ALA A 190 19.16 -8.06 -23.52
N LEU A 191 17.82 -8.05 -23.55
CA LEU A 191 17.04 -8.22 -24.76
C LEU A 191 17.27 -7.07 -25.75
N SER A 192 17.28 -5.84 -25.27
CA SER A 192 17.53 -4.67 -26.11
C SER A 192 18.95 -4.64 -26.68
N ALA A 193 19.97 -5.05 -25.89
CA ALA A 193 21.33 -5.19 -26.36
C ALA A 193 21.48 -6.30 -27.43
N TRP A 194 20.81 -7.45 -27.24
CA TRP A 194 20.76 -8.51 -28.24
C TRP A 194 20.15 -8.03 -29.56
N LYS A 195 19.02 -7.32 -29.52
CA LYS A 195 18.39 -6.73 -30.72
C LYS A 195 19.28 -5.71 -31.43
N ALA A 196 20.10 -4.99 -30.66
CA ALA A 196 21.08 -4.05 -31.20
C ALA A 196 22.37 -4.73 -31.72
N ASN A 197 22.46 -6.08 -31.67
CA ASN A 197 23.66 -6.86 -31.96
C ASN A 197 24.87 -6.50 -31.08
N ASP A 198 24.65 -5.92 -29.90
CA ASP A 198 25.69 -5.64 -28.90
C ASP A 198 25.88 -6.84 -27.98
N ALA A 199 26.66 -7.83 -28.44
CA ALA A 199 26.93 -9.05 -27.70
C ALA A 199 27.65 -8.78 -26.36
N THR A 200 28.43 -7.71 -26.26
CA THR A 200 29.18 -7.36 -25.04
C THR A 200 28.23 -6.84 -23.98
N ALA A 201 27.35 -5.90 -24.35
CA ALA A 201 26.34 -5.39 -23.44
C ALA A 201 25.34 -6.49 -23.03
N MET A 202 24.92 -7.33 -23.99
CA MET A 202 24.02 -8.46 -23.70
C MET A 202 24.65 -9.39 -22.65
N ARG A 203 25.91 -9.81 -22.83
CA ARG A 203 26.61 -10.68 -21.87
C ARG A 203 26.73 -10.03 -20.50
N ARG A 204 27.09 -8.75 -20.41
CA ARG A 204 27.13 -8.02 -19.16
C ARG A 204 25.84 -8.16 -18.36
N TRP A 205 24.69 -7.94 -18.98
CA TRP A 205 23.40 -8.00 -18.30
C TRP A 205 22.97 -9.43 -17.95
N THR A 206 23.21 -10.38 -18.84
CA THR A 206 22.90 -11.80 -18.59
C THR A 206 23.74 -12.35 -17.44
N ASP A 207 25.04 -12.03 -17.37
CA ASP A 207 25.91 -12.44 -16.28
C ASP A 207 25.46 -11.88 -14.93
N MET A 208 25.04 -10.61 -14.88
CA MET A 208 24.49 -10.01 -13.68
C MET A 208 23.20 -10.70 -13.20
N ILE A 209 22.36 -11.21 -14.12
CA ILE A 209 21.16 -11.97 -13.77
C ILE A 209 21.52 -13.36 -13.26
N LEU A 210 22.42 -14.05 -13.93
CA LEU A 210 22.80 -15.43 -13.58
C LEU A 210 23.60 -15.51 -12.27
N ALA A 211 24.40 -14.47 -11.98
CA ALA A 211 25.18 -14.38 -10.76
C ALA A 211 24.35 -13.99 -9.52
N ASP A 212 23.17 -13.37 -9.70
CA ASP A 212 22.33 -12.93 -8.59
C ASP A 212 21.51 -14.12 -8.05
N PRO A 213 21.73 -14.56 -6.79
CA PRO A 213 21.02 -15.71 -6.21
C PRO A 213 19.52 -15.49 -6.06
N GLU A 214 19.08 -14.24 -5.98
CA GLU A 214 17.66 -13.87 -5.85
C GLU A 214 16.93 -13.79 -7.20
N THR A 215 17.61 -14.08 -8.32
CA THR A 215 16.97 -14.11 -9.64
C THR A 215 15.89 -15.20 -9.68
N PRO A 216 14.63 -14.85 -10.00
CA PRO A 216 13.54 -15.81 -10.13
C PRO A 216 13.87 -16.90 -11.17
N PRO A 217 13.47 -18.17 -10.93
CA PRO A 217 13.76 -19.28 -11.86
C PRO A 217 13.25 -19.03 -13.29
N GLY A 218 12.06 -18.42 -13.45
CA GLY A 218 11.51 -18.07 -14.75
C GLY A 218 12.39 -17.09 -15.53
N THR A 219 12.88 -16.04 -14.85
CA THR A 219 13.81 -15.06 -15.44
C THR A 219 15.13 -15.73 -15.84
N ARG A 220 15.67 -16.60 -14.99
CA ARG A 220 16.88 -17.35 -15.27
C ARG A 220 16.73 -18.23 -16.52
N GLY A 221 15.60 -18.93 -16.66
CA GLY A 221 15.29 -19.73 -17.85
C GLY A 221 15.16 -18.88 -19.13
N GLN A 222 14.52 -17.74 -19.05
CA GLN A 222 14.43 -16.79 -20.19
C GLN A 222 15.80 -16.31 -20.66
N ILE A 223 16.70 -16.00 -19.74
CA ILE A 223 18.06 -15.56 -20.06
C ILE A 223 18.90 -16.70 -20.67
N GLN A 224 18.77 -17.91 -20.17
CA GLN A 224 19.43 -19.08 -20.77
C GLN A 224 18.96 -19.31 -22.20
N MET A 225 17.66 -19.15 -22.48
CA MET A 225 17.12 -19.22 -23.84
C MET A 225 17.67 -18.10 -24.74
N LEU A 226 17.75 -16.85 -24.24
CA LEU A 226 18.32 -15.74 -24.98
C LEU A 226 19.79 -16.00 -25.36
N LEU A 227 20.60 -16.55 -24.44
CA LEU A 227 21.99 -16.92 -24.69
C LEU A 227 22.09 -18.02 -25.77
N ALA A 228 21.24 -19.05 -25.69
CA ALA A 228 21.23 -20.13 -26.70
C ALA A 228 20.89 -19.63 -28.10
N LEU A 229 19.91 -18.68 -28.21
CA LEU A 229 19.57 -18.06 -29.48
C LEU A 229 20.74 -17.22 -30.03
N SER A 230 21.39 -16.44 -29.17
CA SER A 230 22.52 -15.59 -29.58
C SER A 230 23.74 -16.37 -30.06
N ASP A 231 23.92 -17.60 -29.59
CA ASP A 231 25.03 -18.49 -30.02
C ASP A 231 24.71 -19.20 -31.35
N THR A 232 23.43 -19.40 -31.69
CA THR A 232 23.00 -19.91 -33.02
C THR A 232 23.14 -18.87 -34.11
N ASP A 233 22.80 -17.61 -33.84
CA ASP A 233 22.95 -16.52 -34.82
C ASP A 233 24.42 -16.26 -35.23
N LYS A 234 25.40 -16.61 -34.38
CA LYS A 234 26.83 -16.50 -34.69
C LYS A 234 27.36 -17.60 -35.59
N LYS A 235 26.60 -18.69 -35.74
CA LYS A 235 27.03 -19.89 -36.50
C LYS A 235 26.42 -19.95 -37.91
N SER A 236 25.45 -19.10 -38.20
CA SER A 236 24.82 -18.91 -39.52
C SER A 236 25.42 -17.73 -40.25
#